data_e1633d0d0a83433f88026afb0d7d2b3a
#
_entry.id   e1633d0d0a83433f88026afb0d7d2b3a
#
_cell.length_a   1.000
_cell.length_b   1.000
_cell.length_c   1.000
_cell.angle_alpha   90.00
_cell.angle_beta   90.00
_cell.angle_gamma   90.00
#
_symmetry.space_group_name_H-M   'P 1'
#
loop_
_entity.id
_entity.type
_entity.pdbx_description
1 polymer ?
#
loop_
_entity_poly.entity_id
_entity_poly.type
_entity_poly.pdbx_seq_one_letter_code
_entity_poly.pdbx_strand_id
1 'polypeptide(L)'
;MQVLARTALLLSLGLSQCSLGPSASQKAEAGRLSRAIDVLREAPNAQKAELFSQLQGASCETPDLCELRRLCTAGYAQHLSGLSQTARAKALLADGGAQAEAQASQALDAAKTALSAAEPQITQCADAQGAAHRKYKF
;
A
#
# COMPACT_ATOMS: atom_id res chain seq x y z
N MET A 1 76.02 16.04 -4.28
CA MET A 1 75.43 14.68 -4.47
C MET A 1 74.08 14.64 -3.80
N GLN A 2 73.01 14.79 -4.56
CA GLN A 2 71.62 14.79 -4.06
C GLN A 2 71.02 13.45 -4.31
N VAL A 3 70.54 12.79 -3.25
CA VAL A 3 69.81 11.53 -3.32
C VAL A 3 68.34 11.85 -3.24
N LEU A 4 67.63 11.70 -4.36
CA LEU A 4 66.17 11.84 -4.46
C LEU A 4 65.50 10.60 -3.93
N ALA A 5 64.83 10.71 -2.77
CA ALA A 5 63.91 9.70 -2.26
C ALA A 5 62.57 9.82 -2.98
N ARG A 6 62.21 8.82 -3.80
CA ARG A 6 60.88 8.66 -4.41
C ARG A 6 59.94 7.95 -3.42
N THR A 7 59.05 8.71 -2.84
CA THR A 7 57.93 8.15 -2.05
C THR A 7 56.81 7.70 -3.02
N ALA A 8 56.64 6.41 -3.14
CA ALA A 8 55.53 5.83 -3.88
C ALA A 8 54.27 5.88 -3.02
N LEU A 9 53.30 6.74 -3.37
CA LEU A 9 51.99 6.84 -2.74
C LEU A 9 51.11 5.77 -3.36
N LEU A 10 50.89 4.66 -2.65
CA LEU A 10 49.94 3.63 -3.02
C LEU A 10 48.51 4.15 -2.74
N LEU A 11 47.80 4.63 -3.79
CA LEU A 11 46.34 4.86 -3.74
C LEU A 11 45.66 3.50 -3.69
N SER A 12 45.22 3.06 -2.51
CA SER A 12 44.31 1.98 -2.34
C SER A 12 42.89 2.46 -2.78
N LEU A 13 42.54 2.21 -4.03
CA LEU A 13 41.14 2.31 -4.51
C LEU A 13 40.31 1.24 -3.78
N GLY A 14 39.64 1.65 -2.71
CA GLY A 14 38.57 0.88 -2.08
C GLY A 14 37.43 0.71 -3.09
N LEU A 15 37.38 -0.44 -3.75
CA LEU A 15 36.22 -0.91 -4.51
C LEU A 15 35.08 -1.10 -3.52
N SER A 16 34.27 -0.03 -3.30
CA SER A 16 32.95 -0.13 -2.68
C SER A 16 32.14 -1.05 -3.56
N GLN A 17 32.01 -2.32 -3.18
CA GLN A 17 31.07 -3.25 -3.81
C GLN A 17 29.67 -2.69 -3.56
N CYS A 18 29.15 -1.92 -4.51
CA CYS A 18 27.73 -1.62 -4.58
C CYS A 18 27.00 -2.95 -4.71
N SER A 19 26.39 -3.39 -3.62
CA SER A 19 25.48 -4.54 -3.64
C SER A 19 24.35 -4.21 -4.61
N LEU A 20 24.36 -4.80 -5.82
CA LEU A 20 23.43 -4.52 -6.91
C LEU A 20 22.02 -5.07 -6.67
N GLY A 21 21.70 -5.53 -5.47
CA GLY A 21 20.40 -6.13 -5.14
C GLY A 21 19.80 -5.57 -3.85
N PRO A 22 18.49 -5.82 -3.64
CA PRO A 22 17.80 -5.42 -2.42
C PRO A 22 18.42 -6.06 -1.18
N SER A 23 18.55 -5.29 -0.09
CA SER A 23 19.04 -5.80 1.20
C SER A 23 18.04 -6.77 1.85
N ALA A 24 18.50 -7.55 2.84
CA ALA A 24 17.64 -8.44 3.60
C ALA A 24 16.52 -7.67 4.33
N SER A 25 16.79 -6.47 4.85
CA SER A 25 15.79 -5.60 5.49
C SER A 25 14.73 -5.13 4.51
N GLN A 26 15.10 -4.72 3.31
CA GLN A 26 14.17 -4.32 2.26
C GLN A 26 13.28 -5.48 1.80
N LYS A 27 13.83 -6.69 1.67
CA LYS A 27 13.04 -7.90 1.37
C LYS A 27 12.05 -8.22 2.49
N ALA A 28 12.48 -8.11 3.74
CA ALA A 28 11.60 -8.34 4.89
C ALA A 28 10.48 -7.27 4.97
N GLU A 29 10.79 -6.01 4.69
CA GLU A 29 9.80 -4.93 4.62
C GLU A 29 8.78 -5.18 3.51
N ALA A 30 9.25 -5.51 2.30
CA ALA A 30 8.39 -5.82 1.16
C ALA A 30 7.46 -7.00 1.46
N GLY A 31 7.98 -8.07 2.08
CA GLY A 31 7.20 -9.24 2.47
C GLY A 31 6.14 -8.92 3.55
N ARG A 32 6.45 -8.05 4.52
CA ARG A 32 5.46 -7.62 5.52
C ARG A 32 4.33 -6.80 4.91
N LEU A 33 4.66 -5.82 4.08
CA LEU A 33 3.66 -4.97 3.42
C LEU A 33 2.79 -5.79 2.46
N SER A 34 3.38 -6.68 1.67
CA SER A 34 2.62 -7.53 0.75
C SER A 34 1.62 -8.42 1.51
N ARG A 35 2.06 -9.07 2.59
CA ARG A 35 1.14 -9.89 3.42
C ARG A 35 0.00 -9.05 4.02
N ALA A 36 0.28 -7.84 4.50
CA ALA A 36 -0.76 -6.97 5.05
C ALA A 36 -1.80 -6.59 3.97
N ILE A 37 -1.35 -6.33 2.74
CA ILE A 37 -2.22 -6.04 1.60
C ILE A 37 -3.06 -7.27 1.23
N ASP A 38 -2.47 -8.46 1.18
CA ASP A 38 -3.17 -9.70 0.84
C ASP A 38 -4.23 -10.04 1.89
N VAL A 39 -3.88 -9.96 3.18
CA VAL A 39 -4.82 -10.18 4.29
C VAL A 39 -5.99 -9.20 4.21
N LEU A 40 -5.74 -7.92 3.93
CA LEU A 40 -6.80 -6.92 3.75
C LEU A 40 -7.68 -7.23 2.54
N ARG A 41 -7.09 -7.68 1.43
CA ARG A 41 -7.80 -8.04 0.20
C ARG A 41 -8.77 -9.19 0.41
N GLU A 42 -8.32 -10.25 1.07
CA GLU A 42 -9.04 -11.51 1.25
C GLU A 42 -10.03 -11.47 2.43
N ALA A 43 -9.89 -10.52 3.33
CA ALA A 43 -10.70 -10.43 4.53
C ALA A 43 -12.20 -10.21 4.23
N PRO A 44 -13.09 -10.75 5.07
CA PRO A 44 -14.51 -10.37 5.07
C PRO A 44 -14.69 -8.87 5.30
N ASN A 45 -15.72 -8.26 4.71
CA ASN A 45 -15.96 -6.82 4.79
C ASN A 45 -16.01 -6.28 6.22
N ALA A 46 -16.52 -7.06 7.19
CA ALA A 46 -16.57 -6.68 8.59
C ALA A 46 -15.19 -6.47 9.25
N GLN A 47 -14.14 -7.11 8.73
CA GLN A 47 -12.78 -7.02 9.27
C GLN A 47 -11.90 -6.02 8.50
N LYS A 48 -12.33 -5.58 7.32
CA LYS A 48 -11.51 -4.73 6.46
C LYS A 48 -11.11 -3.40 7.09
N ALA A 49 -11.97 -2.79 7.90
CA ALA A 49 -11.66 -1.50 8.52
C ALA A 49 -10.49 -1.59 9.52
N GLU A 50 -10.43 -2.65 10.32
CA GLU A 50 -9.32 -2.88 11.25
C GLU A 50 -8.02 -3.19 10.50
N LEU A 51 -8.06 -4.09 9.54
CA LEU A 51 -6.89 -4.47 8.73
C LEU A 51 -6.37 -3.29 7.90
N PHE A 52 -7.25 -2.42 7.43
CA PHE A 52 -6.88 -1.17 6.77
C PHE A 52 -6.11 -0.25 7.71
N SER A 53 -6.56 -0.08 8.96
CA SER A 53 -5.84 0.71 9.96
C SER A 53 -4.45 0.13 10.23
N GLN A 54 -4.30 -1.19 10.26
CA GLN A 54 -3.00 -1.86 10.40
C GLN A 54 -2.09 -1.58 9.20
N LEU A 55 -2.61 -1.62 7.96
CA LEU A 55 -1.85 -1.28 6.76
C LEU A 55 -1.44 0.20 6.76
N GLN A 56 -2.32 1.12 7.18
CA GLN A 56 -1.99 2.54 7.31
C GLN A 56 -0.86 2.79 8.31
N GLY A 57 -0.88 2.09 9.44
CA GLY A 57 0.12 2.20 10.51
C GLY A 57 1.40 1.42 10.24
N ALA A 58 1.46 0.60 9.18
CA ALA A 58 2.64 -0.18 8.86
C ALA A 58 3.84 0.73 8.57
N SER A 59 4.96 0.49 9.23
CA SER A 59 6.19 1.23 8.96
C SER A 59 6.71 0.94 7.55
N CYS A 60 7.24 1.95 6.90
CA CYS A 60 7.97 1.81 5.65
C CYS A 60 9.19 2.75 5.67
N GLU A 61 10.33 2.28 5.20
CA GLU A 61 11.59 3.01 5.12
C GLU A 61 12.09 3.11 3.68
N THR A 62 11.75 2.13 2.87
CA THR A 62 12.13 2.05 1.46
C THR A 62 11.15 2.88 0.61
N PRO A 63 11.59 3.90 -0.16
CA PRO A 63 10.69 4.85 -0.83
C PRO A 63 9.62 4.21 -1.72
N ASP A 64 9.97 3.23 -2.54
CA ASP A 64 9.00 2.54 -3.41
C ASP A 64 8.04 1.61 -2.65
N LEU A 65 8.44 1.09 -1.49
CA LEU A 65 7.54 0.36 -0.61
C LEU A 65 6.59 1.31 0.14
N CYS A 66 7.04 2.50 0.48
CA CYS A 66 6.17 3.55 1.01
C CYS A 66 5.14 4.00 -0.02
N GLU A 67 5.55 4.08 -1.28
CA GLU A 67 4.63 4.37 -2.39
C GLU A 67 3.63 3.23 -2.61
N LEU A 68 4.05 1.97 -2.56
CA LEU A 68 3.16 0.80 -2.56
C LEU A 68 2.11 0.93 -1.45
N ARG A 69 2.53 1.20 -0.20
CA ARG A 69 1.60 1.39 0.92
C ARG A 69 0.62 2.53 0.63
N ARG A 70 1.10 3.67 0.13
CA ARG A 70 0.28 4.84 -0.20
C ARG A 70 -0.79 4.51 -1.26
N LEU A 71 -0.42 3.84 -2.35
CA LEU A 71 -1.34 3.45 -3.41
C LEU A 71 -2.41 2.49 -2.89
N CYS A 72 -2.01 1.49 -2.10
CA CYS A 72 -2.95 0.53 -1.55
C CYS A 72 -3.90 1.16 -0.53
N THR A 73 -3.41 2.02 0.35
CA THR A 73 -4.29 2.73 1.31
C THR A 73 -5.26 3.67 0.61
N ALA A 74 -4.87 4.34 -0.48
CA ALA A 74 -5.78 5.18 -1.25
C ALA A 74 -6.95 4.36 -1.85
N GLY A 75 -6.66 3.24 -2.51
CA GLY A 75 -7.68 2.39 -3.10
C GLY A 75 -8.62 1.76 -2.07
N TYR A 76 -8.06 1.22 -0.99
CA TYR A 76 -8.88 0.60 0.06
C TYR A 76 -9.66 1.62 0.89
N ALA A 77 -9.22 2.87 1.04
CA ALA A 77 -10.00 3.93 1.67
C ALA A 77 -11.32 4.20 0.90
N GLN A 78 -11.25 4.30 -0.42
CA GLN A 78 -12.44 4.46 -1.26
C GLN A 78 -13.36 3.23 -1.20
N HIS A 79 -12.79 2.03 -1.24
CA HIS A 79 -13.56 0.79 -1.09
C HIS A 79 -14.31 0.73 0.24
N LEU A 80 -13.65 1.05 1.36
CA LEU A 80 -14.27 1.09 2.69
C LEU A 80 -15.36 2.16 2.78
N SER A 81 -15.16 3.32 2.15
CA SER A 81 -16.19 4.35 2.04
C SER A 81 -17.45 3.79 1.35
N GLY A 82 -17.27 3.08 0.24
CA GLY A 82 -18.38 2.43 -0.46
C GLY A 82 -19.13 1.40 0.40
N LEU A 83 -18.39 0.56 1.13
CA LEU A 83 -18.97 -0.41 2.07
C LEU A 83 -19.76 0.27 3.19
N SER A 84 -19.24 1.35 3.76
CA SER A 84 -19.90 2.14 4.80
C SER A 84 -21.21 2.75 4.31
N GLN A 85 -21.21 3.34 3.11
CA GLN A 85 -22.44 3.89 2.51
C GLN A 85 -23.48 2.80 2.19
N THR A 86 -23.02 1.63 1.76
CA THR A 86 -23.91 0.47 1.55
C THR A 86 -24.56 0.01 2.86
N ALA A 87 -23.80 -0.07 3.94
CA ALA A 87 -24.30 -0.41 5.28
C ALA A 87 -25.31 0.64 5.78
N ARG A 88 -25.03 1.92 5.55
CA ARG A 88 -25.93 3.02 5.87
C ARG A 88 -27.27 2.91 5.11
N ALA A 89 -27.21 2.64 3.81
CA ALA A 89 -28.42 2.46 3.01
C ALA A 89 -29.31 1.32 3.53
N LYS A 90 -28.68 0.17 3.89
CA LYS A 90 -29.39 -0.96 4.50
C LYS A 90 -30.08 -0.58 5.81
N ALA A 91 -29.41 0.16 6.69
CA ALA A 91 -30.01 0.61 7.95
C ALA A 91 -31.20 1.53 7.71
N LEU A 92 -31.07 2.49 6.80
CA LEU A 92 -32.16 3.42 6.45
C LEU A 92 -33.39 2.69 5.88
N LEU A 93 -33.18 1.70 5.02
CA LEU A 93 -34.29 0.88 4.48
C LEU A 93 -34.96 0.02 5.55
N ALA A 94 -34.23 -0.39 6.59
CA ALA A 94 -34.83 -1.13 7.71
C ALA A 94 -35.71 -0.24 8.61
N ASP A 95 -35.36 1.06 8.72
CA ASP A 95 -36.16 2.02 9.49
C ASP A 95 -37.51 2.37 8.79
N GLY A 96 -37.55 2.29 7.46
CA GLY A 96 -38.74 2.52 6.64
C GLY A 96 -39.15 4.00 6.50
N GLY A 97 -40.15 4.22 5.61
CA GLY A 97 -40.71 5.55 5.35
C GLY A 97 -40.02 6.31 4.19
N ALA A 98 -40.80 7.16 3.52
CA ALA A 98 -40.38 7.84 2.29
C ALA A 98 -39.10 8.68 2.43
N GLN A 99 -38.86 9.29 3.56
CA GLN A 99 -37.63 10.05 3.82
C GLN A 99 -36.42 9.11 3.95
N ALA A 100 -36.59 7.98 4.63
CA ALA A 100 -35.54 6.96 4.76
C ALA A 100 -35.19 6.34 3.40
N GLU A 101 -36.18 6.08 2.56
CA GLU A 101 -35.97 5.59 1.19
C GLU A 101 -35.16 6.59 0.34
N ALA A 102 -35.48 7.89 0.40
CA ALA A 102 -34.74 8.93 -0.32
C ALA A 102 -33.30 9.01 0.14
N GLN A 103 -33.06 8.94 1.46
CA GLN A 103 -31.69 8.94 2.04
C GLN A 103 -30.93 7.67 1.70
N ALA A 104 -31.60 6.50 1.66
CA ALA A 104 -31.00 5.24 1.25
C ALA A 104 -30.54 5.29 -0.21
N SER A 105 -31.37 5.88 -1.10
CA SER A 105 -30.99 6.09 -2.51
C SER A 105 -29.71 6.94 -2.62
N GLN A 106 -29.63 8.07 -1.89
CA GLN A 106 -28.45 8.90 -1.89
C GLN A 106 -27.20 8.16 -1.36
N ALA A 107 -27.38 7.35 -0.33
CA ALA A 107 -26.27 6.54 0.20
C ALA A 107 -25.80 5.48 -0.81
N LEU A 108 -26.70 4.86 -1.56
CA LEU A 108 -26.35 3.92 -2.63
C LEU A 108 -25.60 4.60 -3.79
N ASP A 109 -26.02 5.82 -4.18
CA ASP A 109 -25.30 6.58 -5.20
C ASP A 109 -23.90 6.97 -4.75
N ALA A 110 -23.75 7.37 -3.48
CA ALA A 110 -22.43 7.62 -2.88
C ALA A 110 -21.58 6.35 -2.81
N ALA A 111 -22.17 5.20 -2.46
CA ALA A 111 -21.49 3.91 -2.46
C ALA A 111 -20.99 3.54 -3.86
N LYS A 112 -21.82 3.67 -4.87
CA LYS A 112 -21.47 3.40 -6.28
C LYS A 112 -20.31 4.28 -6.73
N THR A 113 -20.37 5.58 -6.43
CA THR A 113 -19.30 6.52 -6.77
C THR A 113 -17.98 6.14 -6.10
N ALA A 114 -17.99 5.82 -4.80
CA ALA A 114 -16.81 5.43 -4.07
C ALA A 114 -16.22 4.11 -4.57
N LEU A 115 -17.04 3.10 -4.84
CA LEU A 115 -16.58 1.81 -5.36
C LEU A 115 -16.02 1.93 -6.77
N SER A 116 -16.64 2.73 -7.64
CA SER A 116 -16.12 3.00 -8.99
C SER A 116 -14.78 3.74 -8.95
N ALA A 117 -14.58 4.65 -7.98
CA ALA A 117 -13.29 5.33 -7.78
C ALA A 117 -12.22 4.41 -7.17
N ALA A 118 -12.63 3.41 -6.38
CA ALA A 118 -11.72 2.44 -5.78
C ALA A 118 -11.08 1.50 -6.81
N GLU A 119 -11.82 1.08 -7.83
CA GLU A 119 -11.40 0.06 -8.78
C GLU A 119 -10.05 0.36 -9.46
N PRO A 120 -9.84 1.52 -10.12
CA PRO A 120 -8.56 1.83 -10.75
C PRO A 120 -7.43 1.97 -9.72
N GLN A 121 -7.71 2.44 -8.51
CA GLN A 121 -6.71 2.60 -7.46
C GLN A 121 -6.29 1.24 -6.87
N ILE A 122 -7.22 0.30 -6.72
CA ILE A 122 -6.91 -1.09 -6.29
C ILE A 122 -6.09 -1.79 -7.38
N THR A 123 -6.37 -1.54 -8.66
CA THR A 123 -5.56 -2.05 -9.77
C THR A 123 -4.13 -1.50 -9.68
N GLN A 124 -3.94 -0.19 -9.45
CA GLN A 124 -2.62 0.40 -9.25
C GLN A 124 -1.89 -0.20 -8.04
N CYS A 125 -2.61 -0.46 -6.94
CA CYS A 125 -2.05 -1.16 -5.78
C CYS A 125 -1.55 -2.57 -6.15
N ALA A 126 -2.34 -3.34 -6.90
CA ALA A 126 -1.96 -4.68 -7.33
C ALA A 126 -0.74 -4.67 -8.26
N ASP A 127 -0.68 -3.73 -9.20
CA ASP A 127 0.46 -3.55 -10.10
C ASP A 127 1.74 -3.19 -9.35
N ALA A 128 1.65 -2.26 -8.40
CA ALA A 128 2.77 -1.86 -7.54
C ALA A 128 3.23 -3.04 -6.64
N GLN A 129 2.30 -3.83 -6.10
CA GLN A 129 2.62 -5.04 -5.34
C GLN A 129 3.34 -6.07 -6.21
N GLY A 130 2.89 -6.30 -7.44
CA GLY A 130 3.56 -7.17 -8.41
C GLY A 130 4.96 -6.68 -8.77
N ALA A 131 5.16 -5.36 -8.92
CA ALA A 131 6.47 -4.76 -9.16
C ALA A 131 7.41 -4.97 -7.96
N ALA A 132 6.92 -4.76 -6.73
CA ALA A 132 7.67 -5.01 -5.51
C ALA A 132 8.09 -6.49 -5.40
N HIS A 133 7.17 -7.41 -5.72
CA HIS A 133 7.47 -8.85 -5.69
C HIS A 133 8.59 -9.22 -6.66
N ARG A 134 8.57 -8.69 -7.89
CA ARG A 134 9.63 -8.91 -8.87
C ARG A 134 10.97 -8.32 -8.43
N LYS A 135 10.96 -7.13 -7.82
CA LYS A 135 12.18 -6.42 -7.39
C LYS A 135 12.82 -7.07 -6.17
N TYR A 136 12.02 -7.37 -5.15
CA TYR A 136 12.52 -7.82 -3.85
C TYR A 136 12.58 -9.34 -3.70
N LYS A 137 11.87 -10.11 -4.51
CA LYS A 137 11.89 -11.59 -4.53
C LYS A 137 11.67 -12.19 -3.14
N PHE A 138 10.60 -11.77 -2.46
CA PHE A 138 10.18 -12.29 -1.15
C PHE A 138 9.08 -13.34 -1.29
#